data_4dd8ad935bc22c16b66f76400820a774
#
_entry.id   4dd8ad935bc22c16b66f76400820a774
#
_cell.length_a   1.000
_cell.length_b   1.000
_cell.length_c   1.000
_cell.angle_alpha   90.00
_cell.angle_beta   90.00
_cell.angle_gamma   90.00
#
_symmetry.space_group_name_H-M   'P 1'
#
loop_
_entity.id
_entity.type
_entity.pdbx_description
1 polymer ?
#
loop_
_entity_poly.entity_id
_entity_poly.type
_entity_poly.pdbx_seq_one_letter_code
_entity_poly.pdbx_strand_id
1 'polypeptide(L)'
;MAETIKKYLNDSFAARWAALILIALAMFFAYMFVDVMSPLQSLVESTRGWNSSVFGTYAASEYMLNVFGFLILAGIILDKMGVRFTGILSTSLMVIGAAIKYVGITDWFQATAFCEWLGSWWTALPGSAKMASLGFMIFGCGCEMAGITVSKAIAKWFEGKEMALAMGLEMAIARLGVFAVLSVSPRLADKFGNIEAPILFCVVLLLIGLINFIVFSVMDAKLDKQKGIVAGGDSEEEFKVSDLGKIFRSKMFWIVALLCVLYYSAIFPFQRYATNFLESTLGIGTTEAADLFRWFPILAMVLTPFLGAFLDNVGKGASMLMLGATIMIVCHLSFAFLLPIFPHKWFALLLIVVLGVSFSLVPAALWPSVPKIIDPVILGSAYSLIFWIQNIGLCLVPLLIGIVLEATGGYVVPMCIFSSFGVLAFIMSFFLKIEDKKKGYGLELPNIKK
;
A
#
# COMPACT_ATOMS: atom_id res chain seq x y z
N MET A 1 16.75 -25.54 -42.80
CA MET A 1 16.97 -26.06 -41.43
C MET A 1 15.92 -25.41 -40.53
N ALA A 2 14.99 -26.18 -39.96
CA ALA A 2 14.05 -25.63 -39.01
C ALA A 2 14.85 -25.33 -37.70
N GLU A 3 15.00 -24.06 -37.35
CA GLU A 3 15.52 -23.69 -36.07
C GLU A 3 14.61 -24.30 -34.99
N THR A 4 15.15 -25.20 -34.20
CA THR A 4 14.44 -25.77 -33.05
C THR A 4 14.28 -24.64 -32.06
N ILE A 5 13.09 -24.02 -32.01
CA ILE A 5 12.74 -22.96 -31.04
C ILE A 5 12.95 -23.56 -29.65
N LYS A 6 13.99 -23.13 -28.94
CA LYS A 6 14.22 -23.52 -27.56
C LYS A 6 13.03 -23.03 -26.74
N LYS A 7 12.23 -23.95 -26.20
CA LYS A 7 11.14 -23.61 -25.27
C LYS A 7 11.75 -23.37 -23.86
N TYR A 8 11.59 -22.19 -23.37
CA TYR A 8 11.94 -21.81 -21.99
C TYR A 8 10.80 -22.12 -21.01
N LEU A 9 11.11 -22.18 -19.71
CA LEU A 9 10.12 -22.48 -18.69
C LEU A 9 8.95 -21.48 -18.70
N ASN A 10 9.23 -20.20 -18.93
CA ASN A 10 8.21 -19.13 -19.02
C ASN A 10 7.39 -19.15 -20.34
N ASP A 11 7.72 -20.00 -21.31
CA ASP A 11 6.87 -20.23 -22.49
C ASP A 11 5.67 -21.14 -22.13
N SER A 12 5.81 -21.98 -21.13
CA SER A 12 4.70 -22.76 -20.60
C SER A 12 3.69 -21.85 -19.87
N PHE A 13 2.43 -21.83 -20.33
CA PHE A 13 1.34 -21.12 -19.68
C PHE A 13 1.23 -21.52 -18.19
N ALA A 14 1.19 -22.83 -17.91
CA ALA A 14 1.07 -23.33 -16.54
C ALA A 14 2.24 -22.89 -15.65
N ALA A 15 3.47 -22.91 -16.15
CA ALA A 15 4.64 -22.55 -15.35
C ALA A 15 4.68 -21.05 -15.03
N ARG A 16 4.41 -20.16 -16.01
CA ARG A 16 4.44 -18.71 -15.75
C ARG A 16 3.29 -18.26 -14.85
N TRP A 17 2.10 -18.85 -15.01
CA TRP A 17 0.97 -18.53 -14.13
C TRP A 17 1.13 -19.13 -12.74
N ALA A 18 1.74 -20.31 -12.57
CA ALA A 18 2.12 -20.84 -11.27
C ALA A 18 3.14 -19.94 -10.58
N ALA A 19 4.15 -19.44 -11.30
CA ALA A 19 5.11 -18.47 -10.77
C ALA A 19 4.40 -17.19 -10.28
N LEU A 20 3.46 -16.66 -11.06
CA LEU A 20 2.66 -15.49 -10.66
C LEU A 20 1.87 -15.75 -9.38
N ILE A 21 1.16 -16.89 -9.30
CA ILE A 21 0.35 -17.22 -8.11
C ILE A 21 1.23 -17.31 -6.86
N LEU A 22 2.41 -17.92 -6.95
CA LEU A 22 3.32 -18.05 -5.80
C LEU A 22 3.74 -16.69 -5.24
N ILE A 23 4.13 -15.74 -6.11
CA ILE A 23 4.56 -14.41 -5.68
C ILE A 23 3.36 -13.52 -5.29
N ALA A 24 2.22 -13.63 -5.98
CA ALA A 24 1.00 -12.89 -5.65
C ALA A 24 0.42 -13.31 -4.30
N LEU A 25 0.50 -14.61 -3.93
CA LEU A 25 0.09 -15.08 -2.60
C LEU A 25 1.00 -14.51 -1.50
N ALA A 26 2.29 -14.34 -1.75
CA ALA A 26 3.17 -13.68 -0.77
C ALA A 26 2.72 -12.23 -0.52
N MET A 27 2.33 -11.49 -1.56
CA MET A 27 1.79 -10.13 -1.44
C MET A 27 0.39 -10.13 -0.80
N PHE A 28 -0.46 -11.09 -1.10
CA PHE A 28 -1.75 -11.27 -0.43
C PHE A 28 -1.59 -11.37 1.09
N PHE A 29 -0.67 -12.22 1.56
CA PHE A 29 -0.41 -12.38 2.99
C PHE A 29 0.26 -11.15 3.61
N ALA A 30 1.12 -10.46 2.85
CA ALA A 30 1.70 -9.19 3.28
C ALA A 30 0.62 -8.13 3.52
N TYR A 31 -0.32 -7.94 2.59
CA TYR A 31 -1.42 -6.98 2.72
C TYR A 31 -2.44 -7.39 3.81
N MET A 32 -2.62 -8.68 4.06
CA MET A 32 -3.36 -9.11 5.25
C MET A 32 -2.69 -8.63 6.53
N PHE A 33 -1.36 -8.81 6.65
CA PHE A 33 -0.64 -8.42 7.87
C PHE A 33 -0.55 -6.89 8.04
N VAL A 34 -0.47 -6.15 6.95
CA VAL A 34 -0.50 -4.68 6.94
C VAL A 34 -1.72 -4.17 7.73
N ASP A 35 -2.90 -4.70 7.47
CA ASP A 35 -4.16 -4.21 8.01
C ASP A 35 -4.74 -5.07 9.14
N VAL A 36 -4.03 -6.08 9.64
CA VAL A 36 -4.55 -7.01 10.67
C VAL A 36 -5.01 -6.31 11.95
N MET A 37 -4.35 -5.21 12.33
CA MET A 37 -4.71 -4.45 13.53
C MET A 37 -5.67 -3.29 13.26
N SER A 38 -5.90 -2.90 12.01
CA SER A 38 -6.78 -1.80 11.66
C SER A 38 -8.20 -1.93 12.25
N PRO A 39 -8.85 -3.12 12.21
CA PRO A 39 -10.16 -3.29 12.82
C PRO A 39 -10.11 -3.54 14.34
N LEU A 40 -8.94 -3.64 14.95
CA LEU A 40 -8.78 -4.01 16.36
C LEU A 40 -8.41 -2.82 17.27
N GLN A 41 -8.47 -1.58 16.78
CA GLN A 41 -8.02 -0.40 17.53
C GLN A 41 -8.67 -0.31 18.91
N SER A 42 -10.01 -0.39 19.00
CA SER A 42 -10.75 -0.33 20.27
C SER A 42 -10.36 -1.46 21.23
N LEU A 43 -10.12 -2.67 20.69
CA LEU A 43 -9.69 -3.82 21.48
C LEU A 43 -8.26 -3.66 21.99
N VAL A 44 -7.36 -3.12 21.17
CA VAL A 44 -5.98 -2.81 21.59
C VAL A 44 -5.95 -1.71 22.63
N GLU A 45 -6.79 -0.68 22.50
CA GLU A 45 -6.93 0.38 23.47
C GLU A 45 -7.38 -0.17 24.83
N SER A 46 -8.42 -1.01 24.85
CA SER A 46 -8.96 -1.58 26.10
C SER A 46 -8.03 -2.62 26.74
N THR A 47 -7.27 -3.40 25.96
CA THR A 47 -6.45 -4.51 26.46
C THR A 47 -4.98 -4.16 26.66
N ARG A 48 -4.45 -3.19 25.94
CA ARG A 48 -3.03 -2.77 25.94
C ARG A 48 -2.82 -1.31 26.35
N GLY A 49 -3.89 -0.57 26.56
CA GLY A 49 -3.82 0.86 26.91
C GLY A 49 -3.25 1.73 25.78
N TRP A 50 -3.36 1.29 24.54
CA TRP A 50 -2.90 2.10 23.41
C TRP A 50 -3.99 3.09 23.01
N ASN A 51 -3.84 4.32 23.45
CA ASN A 51 -4.72 5.40 22.98
C ASN A 51 -4.51 5.68 21.48
N SER A 52 -5.31 6.56 20.92
CA SER A 52 -5.28 6.88 19.50
C SER A 52 -3.93 7.42 19.01
N SER A 53 -3.20 8.17 19.85
CA SER A 53 -1.86 8.67 19.54
C SER A 53 -0.82 7.56 19.46
N VAL A 54 -0.87 6.60 20.40
CA VAL A 54 -0.03 5.40 20.39
C VAL A 54 -0.32 4.55 19.16
N PHE A 55 -1.60 4.33 18.84
CA PHE A 55 -2.00 3.59 17.66
C PHE A 55 -1.53 4.27 16.35
N GLY A 56 -1.63 5.60 16.27
CA GLY A 56 -1.11 6.39 15.15
C GLY A 56 0.41 6.27 14.98
N THR A 57 1.15 6.30 16.09
CA THR A 57 2.61 6.09 16.09
C THR A 57 2.98 4.69 15.60
N TYR A 58 2.24 3.69 16.08
CA TYR A 58 2.38 2.31 15.59
C TYR A 58 2.08 2.22 14.09
N ALA A 59 0.98 2.78 13.61
CA ALA A 59 0.61 2.76 12.19
C ALA A 59 1.64 3.48 11.29
N ALA A 60 2.20 4.59 11.76
CA ALA A 60 3.25 5.34 11.08
C ALA A 60 4.55 4.53 10.95
N SER A 61 4.83 3.64 11.90
CA SER A 61 6.09 2.89 11.97
C SER A 61 6.33 1.99 10.77
N GLU A 62 5.29 1.50 10.10
CA GLU A 62 5.40 0.70 8.87
C GLU A 62 6.26 1.38 7.79
N TYR A 63 6.12 2.70 7.66
CA TYR A 63 6.78 3.47 6.61
C TYR A 63 8.08 4.14 7.07
N MET A 64 8.37 4.11 8.36
CA MET A 64 9.45 4.92 8.96
C MET A 64 10.82 4.61 8.36
N LEU A 65 11.22 3.34 8.24
CA LEU A 65 12.51 2.97 7.65
C LEU A 65 12.59 3.35 6.17
N ASN A 66 11.48 3.26 5.44
CA ASN A 66 11.42 3.63 4.03
C ASN A 66 11.64 5.13 3.84
N VAL A 67 11.13 5.97 4.74
CA VAL A 67 11.39 7.42 4.78
C VAL A 67 12.87 7.70 5.00
N PHE A 68 13.58 6.91 5.81
CA PHE A 68 15.02 7.04 6.02
C PHE A 68 15.89 6.44 4.89
N GLY A 69 15.29 6.07 3.75
CA GLY A 69 16.01 5.68 2.55
C GLY A 69 16.15 4.16 2.32
N PHE A 70 15.56 3.31 3.17
CA PHE A 70 15.60 1.86 2.97
C PHE A 70 14.92 1.40 1.67
N LEU A 71 13.94 2.16 1.17
CA LEU A 71 13.32 1.87 -0.13
C LEU A 71 14.33 2.04 -1.29
N ILE A 72 15.19 3.05 -1.22
CA ILE A 72 16.26 3.26 -2.21
C ILE A 72 17.30 2.14 -2.11
N LEU A 73 17.68 1.77 -0.89
CA LEU A 73 18.59 0.65 -0.65
C LEU A 73 18.00 -0.67 -1.17
N ALA A 74 16.71 -0.89 -1.01
CA ALA A 74 15.99 -2.04 -1.54
C ALA A 74 16.09 -2.13 -3.08
N GLY A 75 15.95 -1.02 -3.78
CA GLY A 75 16.16 -0.94 -5.24
C GLY A 75 17.58 -1.32 -5.64
N ILE A 76 18.59 -0.76 -4.95
CA ILE A 76 20.00 -1.08 -5.19
C ILE A 76 20.29 -2.57 -4.95
N ILE A 77 19.74 -3.15 -3.89
CA ILE A 77 19.89 -4.59 -3.60
C ILE A 77 19.23 -5.41 -4.72
N LEU A 78 18.05 -5.02 -5.17
CA LEU A 78 17.34 -5.72 -6.25
C LEU A 78 18.13 -5.70 -7.55
N ASP A 79 18.75 -4.59 -7.88
CA ASP A 79 19.52 -4.46 -9.12
C ASP A 79 20.83 -5.27 -9.06
N LYS A 80 21.53 -5.23 -7.93
CA LYS A 80 22.82 -5.94 -7.77
C LYS A 80 22.67 -7.43 -7.48
N MET A 81 21.70 -7.82 -6.65
CA MET A 81 21.55 -9.18 -6.16
C MET A 81 20.46 -9.98 -6.88
N GLY A 82 19.62 -9.29 -7.67
CA GLY A 82 18.56 -9.88 -8.48
C GLY A 82 17.33 -10.30 -7.67
N VAL A 83 16.29 -10.73 -8.40
CA VAL A 83 14.94 -11.03 -7.89
C VAL A 83 14.93 -12.12 -6.81
N ARG A 84 15.74 -13.16 -6.95
CA ARG A 84 15.73 -14.31 -6.03
C ARG A 84 16.22 -13.93 -4.64
N PHE A 85 17.40 -13.33 -4.56
CA PHE A 85 17.99 -12.92 -3.27
C PHE A 85 17.09 -11.87 -2.59
N THR A 86 16.72 -10.83 -3.34
CA THR A 86 15.93 -9.72 -2.81
C THR A 86 14.56 -10.20 -2.34
N GLY A 87 13.93 -11.11 -3.06
CA GLY A 87 12.63 -11.63 -2.68
C GLY A 87 12.65 -12.55 -1.45
N ILE A 88 13.68 -13.41 -1.30
CA ILE A 88 13.86 -14.19 -0.07
C ILE A 88 14.19 -13.26 1.10
N LEU A 89 15.04 -12.26 0.91
CA LEU A 89 15.39 -11.29 1.94
C LEU A 89 14.15 -10.50 2.38
N SER A 90 13.36 -9.97 1.43
CA SER A 90 12.17 -9.19 1.71
C SER A 90 11.10 -10.00 2.46
N THR A 91 10.80 -11.22 2.00
CA THR A 91 9.84 -12.10 2.67
C THR A 91 10.34 -12.57 4.04
N SER A 92 11.65 -12.74 4.22
CA SER A 92 12.25 -13.04 5.53
C SER A 92 12.11 -11.85 6.49
N LEU A 93 12.37 -10.62 6.02
CA LEU A 93 12.16 -9.41 6.83
C LEU A 93 10.69 -9.24 7.23
N MET A 94 9.75 -9.56 6.34
CA MET A 94 8.32 -9.56 6.67
C MET A 94 8.00 -10.54 7.80
N VAL A 95 8.50 -11.78 7.73
CA VAL A 95 8.27 -12.79 8.77
C VAL A 95 8.91 -12.38 10.10
N ILE A 96 10.16 -11.92 10.09
CA ILE A 96 10.88 -11.50 11.30
C ILE A 96 10.15 -10.30 11.93
N GLY A 97 9.83 -9.29 11.15
CA GLY A 97 9.09 -8.11 11.62
C GLY A 97 7.73 -8.48 12.20
N ALA A 98 7.00 -9.37 11.52
CA ALA A 98 5.71 -9.86 12.00
C ALA A 98 5.83 -10.65 13.30
N ALA A 99 6.84 -11.48 13.46
CA ALA A 99 7.09 -12.22 14.69
C ALA A 99 7.43 -11.27 15.86
N ILE A 100 8.27 -10.25 15.63
CA ILE A 100 8.58 -9.22 16.63
C ILE A 100 7.32 -8.45 17.02
N LYS A 101 6.49 -8.04 16.06
CA LYS A 101 5.20 -7.37 16.33
C LYS A 101 4.29 -8.28 17.15
N TYR A 102 4.17 -9.55 16.78
CA TYR A 102 3.38 -10.53 17.54
C TYR A 102 3.84 -10.61 18.99
N VAL A 103 5.16 -10.81 19.22
CA VAL A 103 5.73 -10.83 20.57
C VAL A 103 5.35 -9.57 21.36
N GLY A 104 5.49 -8.38 20.75
CA GLY A 104 5.16 -7.11 21.40
C GLY A 104 3.70 -6.99 21.87
N ILE A 105 2.79 -7.73 21.23
CA ILE A 105 1.35 -7.71 21.58
C ILE A 105 0.99 -8.76 22.63
N THR A 106 1.81 -9.82 22.84
CA THR A 106 1.47 -10.92 23.75
C THR A 106 1.40 -10.49 25.21
N ASP A 107 0.49 -11.11 25.96
CA ASP A 107 0.38 -10.93 27.42
C ASP A 107 1.68 -11.36 28.13
N TRP A 108 2.32 -12.42 27.61
CA TRP A 108 3.62 -12.87 28.10
C TRP A 108 4.67 -11.76 28.06
N PHE A 109 4.79 -11.07 26.93
CA PHE A 109 5.79 -9.99 26.77
C PHE A 109 5.51 -8.81 27.73
N GLN A 110 4.25 -8.45 27.92
CA GLN A 110 3.86 -7.37 28.83
C GLN A 110 4.26 -7.64 30.29
N ALA A 111 4.28 -8.91 30.70
CA ALA A 111 4.69 -9.32 32.05
C ALA A 111 6.22 -9.36 32.21
N THR A 112 7.01 -9.05 31.19
CA THR A 112 8.47 -9.11 31.27
C THR A 112 9.09 -7.80 31.78
N ALA A 113 10.17 -7.91 32.55
CA ALA A 113 10.99 -6.76 32.95
C ALA A 113 11.55 -5.99 31.73
N PHE A 114 11.72 -6.65 30.61
CA PHE A 114 12.17 -5.99 29.37
C PHE A 114 11.10 -5.06 28.80
N CYS A 115 9.83 -5.42 28.82
CA CYS A 115 8.73 -4.54 28.43
C CYS A 115 8.65 -3.31 29.37
N GLU A 116 8.83 -3.54 30.66
CA GLU A 116 8.86 -2.47 31.67
C GLU A 116 10.04 -1.50 31.43
N TRP A 117 11.21 -2.04 31.18
CA TRP A 117 12.40 -1.25 30.81
C TRP A 117 12.17 -0.46 29.51
N LEU A 118 11.60 -1.06 28.47
CA LEU A 118 11.22 -0.35 27.25
C LEU A 118 10.23 0.78 27.53
N GLY A 119 9.29 0.60 28.47
CA GLY A 119 8.32 1.60 28.87
C GLY A 119 8.93 2.76 29.67
N SER A 120 10.07 2.57 30.35
CA SER A 120 10.65 3.55 31.29
C SER A 120 11.23 4.79 30.59
N TRP A 121 11.69 4.67 29.36
CA TRP A 121 12.16 5.79 28.55
C TRP A 121 11.12 6.14 27.49
N TRP A 122 10.90 7.44 27.22
CA TRP A 122 9.83 7.94 26.36
C TRP A 122 8.46 7.33 26.72
N THR A 123 7.98 7.73 27.88
CA THR A 123 6.78 7.16 28.54
C THR A 123 5.47 7.37 27.77
N ALA A 124 5.45 8.30 26.79
CA ALA A 124 4.30 8.48 25.89
C ALA A 124 3.97 7.25 25.04
N LEU A 125 4.93 6.33 24.86
CA LEU A 125 4.76 5.10 24.10
C LEU A 125 5.03 3.89 24.99
N PRO A 126 4.02 3.03 25.28
CA PRO A 126 4.19 1.82 26.09
C PRO A 126 5.24 0.86 25.49
N GLY A 127 5.87 0.05 26.35
CA GLY A 127 6.88 -0.93 25.92
C GLY A 127 6.36 -1.91 24.87
N SER A 128 5.11 -2.37 25.02
CA SER A 128 4.41 -3.20 24.04
C SER A 128 4.28 -2.52 22.66
N ALA A 129 3.94 -1.23 22.65
CA ALA A 129 3.81 -0.47 21.42
C ALA A 129 5.17 -0.23 20.74
N LYS A 130 6.24 0.01 21.53
CA LYS A 130 7.60 0.15 20.98
C LYS A 130 8.07 -1.13 20.29
N MET A 131 7.85 -2.28 20.94
CA MET A 131 8.22 -3.58 20.38
C MET A 131 7.40 -3.91 19.14
N ALA A 132 6.09 -3.67 19.18
CA ALA A 132 5.22 -3.87 18.02
C ALA A 132 5.56 -2.93 16.86
N SER A 133 5.89 -1.66 17.14
CA SER A 133 6.33 -0.68 16.14
C SER A 133 7.67 -1.06 15.51
N LEU A 134 8.63 -1.56 16.29
CA LEU A 134 9.90 -2.07 15.77
C LEU A 134 9.65 -3.23 14.79
N GLY A 135 8.80 -4.17 15.18
CA GLY A 135 8.43 -5.28 14.29
C GLY A 135 7.74 -4.78 13.01
N PHE A 136 6.86 -3.79 13.12
CA PHE A 136 6.13 -3.25 11.99
C PHE A 136 7.02 -2.41 11.05
N MET A 137 8.05 -1.72 11.57
CA MET A 137 9.10 -1.07 10.77
C MET A 137 9.87 -2.07 9.92
N ILE A 138 10.32 -3.17 10.51
CA ILE A 138 11.08 -4.22 9.80
C ILE A 138 10.17 -4.89 8.76
N PHE A 139 8.93 -5.19 9.12
CA PHE A 139 7.94 -5.73 8.20
C PHE A 139 7.70 -4.79 7.01
N GLY A 140 7.46 -3.49 7.27
CA GLY A 140 7.20 -2.49 6.23
C GLY A 140 8.36 -2.34 5.24
N CYS A 141 9.60 -2.37 5.73
CA CYS A 141 10.79 -2.41 4.87
C CYS A 141 10.78 -3.66 3.97
N GLY A 142 10.47 -4.84 4.51
CA GLY A 142 10.33 -6.07 3.74
C GLY A 142 9.18 -6.01 2.74
N CYS A 143 8.04 -5.45 3.12
CA CYS A 143 6.85 -5.34 2.28
C CYS A 143 7.09 -4.46 1.04
N GLU A 144 7.66 -3.28 1.20
CA GLU A 144 8.00 -2.38 0.09
C GLU A 144 9.07 -2.98 -0.84
N MET A 145 10.10 -3.61 -0.25
CA MET A 145 11.12 -4.36 -1.00
C MET A 145 10.49 -5.51 -1.79
N ALA A 146 9.52 -6.25 -1.22
CA ALA A 146 8.80 -7.31 -1.91
C ALA A 146 8.00 -6.76 -3.10
N GLY A 147 7.32 -5.64 -2.96
CA GLY A 147 6.52 -5.02 -4.02
C GLY A 147 7.33 -4.72 -5.28
N ILE A 148 8.50 -4.06 -5.14
CA ILE A 148 9.38 -3.79 -6.28
C ILE A 148 9.97 -5.08 -6.87
N THR A 149 10.29 -6.06 -6.04
CA THR A 149 10.85 -7.35 -6.47
C THR A 149 9.83 -8.17 -7.26
N VAL A 150 8.58 -8.23 -6.79
CA VAL A 150 7.48 -8.92 -7.47
C VAL A 150 7.19 -8.29 -8.82
N SER A 151 7.17 -6.97 -8.91
CA SER A 151 6.99 -6.26 -10.19
C SER A 151 8.09 -6.62 -11.20
N LYS A 152 9.37 -6.64 -10.75
CA LYS A 152 10.51 -7.05 -11.61
C LYS A 152 10.43 -8.54 -11.99
N ALA A 153 9.97 -9.41 -11.08
CA ALA A 153 9.75 -10.82 -11.37
C ALA A 153 8.68 -11.03 -12.44
N ILE A 154 7.55 -10.31 -12.35
CA ILE A 154 6.48 -10.38 -13.35
C ILE A 154 6.98 -9.90 -14.70
N ALA A 155 7.68 -8.76 -14.74
CA ALA A 155 8.26 -8.24 -15.98
C ALA A 155 9.17 -9.29 -16.66
N LYS A 156 10.04 -9.97 -15.91
CA LYS A 156 10.93 -11.03 -16.43
C LYS A 156 10.18 -12.26 -16.93
N TRP A 157 9.16 -12.73 -16.20
CA TRP A 157 8.44 -13.97 -16.53
C TRP A 157 7.42 -13.81 -17.65
N PHE A 158 6.87 -12.58 -17.80
CA PHE A 158 5.84 -12.26 -18.78
C PHE A 158 6.34 -11.35 -19.90
N GLU A 159 7.65 -11.23 -20.07
CA GLU A 159 8.25 -10.49 -21.18
C GLU A 159 7.72 -11.02 -22.55
N GLY A 160 7.16 -10.11 -23.36
CA GLY A 160 6.54 -10.46 -24.65
C GLY A 160 5.25 -11.27 -24.53
N LYS A 161 4.60 -11.32 -23.36
CA LYS A 161 3.38 -12.07 -23.06
C LYS A 161 2.37 -11.17 -22.33
N GLU A 162 1.44 -11.76 -21.58
CA GLU A 162 0.33 -11.07 -20.89
C GLU A 162 0.78 -10.27 -19.64
N MET A 163 1.83 -9.46 -19.74
CA MET A 163 2.47 -8.78 -18.59
C MET A 163 1.51 -7.82 -17.86
N ALA A 164 0.74 -7.02 -18.61
CA ALA A 164 -0.20 -6.07 -17.99
C ALA A 164 -1.31 -6.80 -17.21
N LEU A 165 -1.81 -7.93 -17.75
CA LEU A 165 -2.78 -8.78 -17.06
C LEU A 165 -2.19 -9.40 -15.79
N ALA A 166 -0.94 -9.87 -15.85
CA ALA A 166 -0.26 -10.47 -14.70
C ALA A 166 -0.02 -9.45 -13.58
N MET A 167 0.43 -8.24 -13.91
CA MET A 167 0.59 -7.15 -12.94
C MET A 167 -0.75 -6.73 -12.34
N GLY A 168 -1.78 -6.59 -13.17
CA GLY A 168 -3.12 -6.24 -12.71
C GLY A 168 -3.73 -7.29 -11.77
N LEU A 169 -3.52 -8.57 -12.07
CA LEU A 169 -4.01 -9.68 -11.24
C LEU A 169 -3.25 -9.77 -9.91
N GLU A 170 -1.94 -9.56 -9.91
CA GLU A 170 -1.14 -9.51 -8.68
C GLU A 170 -1.65 -8.41 -7.74
N MET A 171 -1.84 -7.20 -8.25
CA MET A 171 -2.39 -6.08 -7.46
C MET A 171 -3.81 -6.38 -6.97
N ALA A 172 -4.63 -7.04 -7.77
CA ALA A 172 -5.97 -7.45 -7.37
C ALA A 172 -5.93 -8.47 -6.21
N ILE A 173 -5.07 -9.47 -6.29
CA ILE A 173 -4.87 -10.48 -5.25
C ILE A 173 -4.37 -9.82 -3.95
N ALA A 174 -3.45 -8.87 -4.03
CA ALA A 174 -2.98 -8.11 -2.87
C ALA A 174 -4.14 -7.35 -2.19
N ARG A 175 -5.02 -6.68 -2.96
CA ARG A 175 -6.22 -6.00 -2.42
C ARG A 175 -7.23 -6.95 -1.78
N LEU A 176 -7.37 -8.17 -2.31
CA LEU A 176 -8.16 -9.22 -1.66
C LEU A 176 -7.61 -9.60 -0.29
N GLY A 177 -6.30 -9.45 -0.05
CA GLY A 177 -5.70 -9.63 1.27
C GLY A 177 -6.26 -8.65 2.30
N VAL A 178 -6.39 -7.38 1.93
CA VAL A 178 -7.03 -6.36 2.80
C VAL A 178 -8.49 -6.70 3.10
N PHE A 179 -9.27 -7.07 2.07
CA PHE A 179 -10.64 -7.52 2.27
C PHE A 179 -10.73 -8.72 3.22
N ALA A 180 -9.87 -9.71 3.02
CA ALA A 180 -9.86 -10.94 3.81
C ALA A 180 -9.55 -10.64 5.28
N VAL A 181 -8.54 -9.82 5.57
CA VAL A 181 -8.15 -9.54 6.95
C VAL A 181 -9.17 -8.68 7.68
N LEU A 182 -9.81 -7.72 7.04
CA LEU A 182 -10.92 -6.96 7.62
C LEU A 182 -12.10 -7.88 8.02
N SER A 183 -12.29 -8.97 7.28
CA SER A 183 -13.31 -9.98 7.61
C SER A 183 -12.86 -10.95 8.71
N VAL A 184 -11.61 -11.38 8.67
CA VAL A 184 -11.09 -12.49 9.50
C VAL A 184 -10.59 -11.99 10.85
N SER A 185 -9.90 -10.85 10.90
CA SER A 185 -9.23 -10.37 12.11
C SER A 185 -10.18 -10.17 13.29
N PRO A 186 -11.31 -9.44 13.19
CA PRO A 186 -12.22 -9.27 14.33
C PRO A 186 -12.82 -10.60 14.78
N ARG A 187 -13.19 -11.46 13.82
CA ARG A 187 -13.79 -12.78 14.13
C ARG A 187 -12.83 -13.71 14.85
N LEU A 188 -11.54 -13.67 14.51
CA LEU A 188 -10.52 -14.42 15.24
C LEU A 188 -10.31 -13.86 16.65
N ALA A 189 -10.27 -12.53 16.79
CA ALA A 189 -10.19 -11.89 18.09
C ALA A 189 -11.37 -12.23 18.98
N ASP A 190 -12.60 -12.18 18.46
CA ASP A 190 -13.81 -12.54 19.17
C ASP A 190 -13.83 -14.03 19.56
N LYS A 191 -13.45 -14.92 18.61
CA LYS A 191 -13.48 -16.38 18.82
C LYS A 191 -12.49 -16.84 19.89
N PHE A 192 -11.30 -16.25 19.93
CA PHE A 192 -10.23 -16.62 20.86
C PHE A 192 -10.18 -15.70 22.10
N GLY A 193 -10.97 -14.62 22.13
CA GLY A 193 -11.03 -13.68 23.22
C GLY A 193 -9.75 -12.88 23.43
N ASN A 194 -8.89 -12.76 22.40
CA ASN A 194 -7.62 -12.01 22.49
C ASN A 194 -7.21 -11.40 21.15
N ILE A 195 -6.34 -10.38 21.21
CA ILE A 195 -5.81 -9.68 20.04
C ILE A 195 -4.63 -10.41 19.37
N GLU A 196 -4.09 -11.42 20.02
CA GLU A 196 -2.91 -12.15 19.58
C GLU A 196 -3.23 -13.10 18.43
N ALA A 197 -4.40 -13.74 18.48
CA ALA A 197 -4.81 -14.78 17.55
C ALA A 197 -4.83 -14.32 16.08
N PRO A 198 -5.44 -13.18 15.69
CA PRO A 198 -5.41 -12.71 14.30
C PRO A 198 -3.99 -12.35 13.83
N ILE A 199 -3.14 -11.84 14.72
CA ILE A 199 -1.77 -11.49 14.38
C ILE A 199 -0.95 -12.76 14.14
N LEU A 200 -1.05 -13.75 15.04
CA LEU A 200 -0.39 -15.05 14.88
C LEU A 200 -0.83 -15.75 13.59
N PHE A 201 -2.12 -15.72 13.29
CA PHE A 201 -2.67 -16.26 12.05
C PHE A 201 -1.96 -15.65 10.83
N CYS A 202 -1.82 -14.33 10.79
CA CYS A 202 -1.11 -13.66 9.68
C CYS A 202 0.40 -13.95 9.68
N VAL A 203 1.05 -14.13 10.84
CA VAL A 203 2.46 -14.57 10.91
C VAL A 203 2.64 -15.93 10.24
N VAL A 204 1.73 -16.87 10.52
CA VAL A 204 1.77 -18.20 9.88
C VAL A 204 1.57 -18.09 8.37
N LEU A 205 0.66 -17.23 7.91
CA LEU A 205 0.46 -16.98 6.48
C LEU A 205 1.70 -16.36 5.81
N LEU A 206 2.39 -15.45 6.49
CA LEU A 206 3.66 -14.88 5.99
C LEU A 206 4.77 -15.93 5.88
N LEU A 207 4.84 -16.90 6.80
CA LEU A 207 5.73 -18.04 6.67
C LEU A 207 5.42 -18.87 5.42
N ILE A 208 4.14 -19.11 5.12
CA ILE A 208 3.71 -19.74 3.87
C ILE A 208 4.13 -18.88 2.66
N GLY A 209 3.99 -17.55 2.75
CA GLY A 209 4.46 -16.62 1.72
C GLY A 209 5.96 -16.70 1.46
N LEU A 210 6.78 -16.82 2.50
CA LEU A 210 8.22 -17.04 2.39
C LEU A 210 8.52 -18.37 1.68
N ILE A 211 7.83 -19.45 2.06
CA ILE A 211 7.99 -20.78 1.40
C ILE A 211 7.60 -20.66 -0.09
N ASN A 212 6.49 -19.98 -0.42
CA ASN A 212 6.07 -19.76 -1.79
C ASN A 212 7.15 -19.01 -2.60
N PHE A 213 7.78 -18.01 -1.98
CA PHE A 213 8.84 -17.24 -2.66
C PHE A 213 10.11 -18.07 -2.83
N ILE A 214 10.46 -18.97 -1.89
CA ILE A 214 11.56 -19.92 -2.06
C ILE A 214 11.28 -20.88 -3.22
N VAL A 215 10.05 -21.41 -3.32
CA VAL A 215 9.65 -22.27 -4.46
C VAL A 215 9.74 -21.51 -5.77
N PHE A 216 9.23 -20.27 -5.82
CA PHE A 216 9.39 -19.39 -6.98
C PHE A 216 10.86 -19.19 -7.35
N SER A 217 11.73 -18.95 -6.37
CA SER A 217 13.17 -18.74 -6.59
C SER A 217 13.86 -19.95 -7.22
N VAL A 218 13.41 -21.17 -6.89
CA VAL A 218 13.88 -22.41 -7.54
C VAL A 218 13.42 -22.47 -9.01
N MET A 219 12.18 -22.06 -9.29
CA MET A 219 11.67 -21.99 -10.67
C MET A 219 12.42 -20.91 -11.48
N ASP A 220 12.66 -19.76 -10.89
CA ASP A 220 13.38 -18.65 -11.50
C ASP A 220 14.85 -19.02 -11.81
N ALA A 221 15.51 -19.75 -10.90
CA ALA A 221 16.86 -20.26 -11.14
C ALA A 221 16.94 -21.22 -12.33
N LYS A 222 15.91 -22.06 -12.52
CA LYS A 222 15.80 -22.93 -13.71
C LYS A 222 15.62 -22.11 -14.97
N LEU A 223 14.81 -21.06 -14.94
CA LEU A 223 14.60 -20.16 -16.08
C LEU A 223 15.91 -19.48 -16.49
N ASP A 224 16.65 -18.91 -15.54
CA ASP A 224 17.93 -18.24 -15.80
C ASP A 224 18.95 -19.20 -16.41
N LYS A 225 19.05 -20.41 -15.88
CA LYS A 225 19.93 -21.45 -16.43
C LYS A 225 19.55 -21.79 -17.89
N GLN A 226 18.26 -21.82 -18.22
CA GLN A 226 17.81 -22.07 -19.59
C GLN A 226 18.13 -20.91 -20.54
N LYS A 227 17.98 -19.66 -20.06
CA LYS A 227 18.25 -18.45 -20.84
C LYS A 227 19.74 -18.08 -20.87
N GLY A 228 20.60 -18.72 -20.08
CA GLY A 228 22.02 -18.37 -19.96
C GLY A 228 22.26 -17.03 -19.25
N ILE A 229 21.31 -16.56 -18.45
CA ILE A 229 21.42 -15.29 -17.73
C ILE A 229 22.25 -15.51 -16.46
N VAL A 230 23.32 -14.72 -16.29
CA VAL A 230 24.09 -14.66 -15.04
C VAL A 230 23.43 -13.66 -14.10
N ALA A 231 23.24 -14.02 -12.84
CA ALA A 231 22.63 -13.12 -11.86
C ALA A 231 23.47 -11.83 -11.71
N GLY A 232 22.81 -10.66 -11.77
CA GLY A 232 23.46 -9.36 -11.62
C GLY A 232 23.80 -8.64 -12.93
N GLY A 233 23.18 -9.04 -14.06
CA GLY A 233 23.30 -8.29 -15.31
C GLY A 233 22.61 -6.90 -15.25
N ASP A 234 23.27 -5.90 -15.84
CA ASP A 234 22.85 -4.51 -15.85
C ASP A 234 21.38 -4.34 -16.28
N SER A 235 20.58 -3.71 -15.43
CA SER A 235 19.25 -3.21 -15.80
C SER A 235 19.41 -1.80 -16.35
N GLU A 236 18.85 -1.53 -17.54
CA GLU A 236 18.89 -0.21 -18.19
C GLU A 236 18.17 0.90 -17.38
N GLU A 237 17.48 0.56 -16.31
CA GLU A 237 16.66 1.46 -15.46
C GLU A 237 17.24 1.64 -14.05
N GLU A 238 18.56 1.77 -13.91
CA GLU A 238 19.17 2.01 -12.59
C GLU A 238 18.85 3.42 -12.06
N PHE A 239 18.54 3.51 -10.76
CA PHE A 239 18.48 4.78 -10.04
C PHE A 239 19.83 5.48 -10.10
N LYS A 240 19.90 6.66 -10.73
CA LYS A 240 21.11 7.46 -10.84
C LYS A 240 21.00 8.73 -10.00
N VAL A 241 21.88 8.87 -9.01
CA VAL A 241 21.96 10.08 -8.17
C VAL A 241 22.18 11.34 -9.01
N SER A 242 22.85 11.21 -10.16
CA SER A 242 23.06 12.33 -11.11
C SER A 242 21.77 12.90 -11.69
N ASP A 243 20.69 12.10 -11.75
CA ASP A 243 19.42 12.52 -12.35
C ASP A 243 18.53 13.29 -11.36
N LEU A 244 18.83 13.21 -10.06
CA LEU A 244 18.09 13.94 -9.01
C LEU A 244 18.02 15.45 -9.30
N GLY A 245 19.12 16.04 -9.74
CA GLY A 245 19.16 17.47 -10.05
C GLY A 245 18.22 17.88 -11.20
N LYS A 246 18.00 17.02 -12.19
CA LYS A 246 17.07 17.25 -13.30
C LYS A 246 15.63 17.09 -12.84
N ILE A 247 15.36 16.02 -12.06
CA ILE A 247 14.02 15.67 -11.55
C ILE A 247 13.51 16.77 -10.61
N PHE A 248 14.33 17.22 -9.64
CA PHE A 248 13.92 18.25 -8.67
C PHE A 248 13.71 19.64 -9.29
N ARG A 249 14.29 19.91 -10.46
CA ARG A 249 14.03 21.15 -11.21
C ARG A 249 12.72 21.10 -12.03
N SER A 250 12.13 19.92 -12.20
CA SER A 250 10.88 19.76 -12.96
C SER A 250 9.68 20.17 -12.12
N LYS A 251 9.00 21.26 -12.50
CA LYS A 251 7.74 21.67 -11.89
C LYS A 251 6.67 20.57 -11.96
N MET A 252 6.63 19.86 -13.07
CA MET A 252 5.64 18.80 -13.29
C MET A 252 5.88 17.59 -12.39
N PHE A 253 7.15 17.25 -12.12
CA PHE A 253 7.48 16.22 -11.15
C PHE A 253 6.88 16.53 -9.78
N TRP A 254 7.05 17.78 -9.30
CA TRP A 254 6.52 18.18 -8.00
C TRP A 254 4.98 18.15 -7.94
N ILE A 255 4.29 18.56 -9.03
CA ILE A 255 2.84 18.51 -9.10
C ILE A 255 2.36 17.05 -8.96
N VAL A 256 2.97 16.12 -9.70
CA VAL A 256 2.59 14.69 -9.65
C VAL A 256 2.97 14.06 -8.31
N ALA A 257 4.15 14.33 -7.78
CA ALA A 257 4.58 13.82 -6.48
C ALA A 257 3.67 14.31 -5.35
N LEU A 258 3.31 15.60 -5.34
CA LEU A 258 2.37 16.17 -4.37
C LEU A 258 0.97 15.58 -4.52
N LEU A 259 0.47 15.40 -5.75
CA LEU A 259 -0.79 14.70 -5.99
C LEU A 259 -0.77 13.29 -5.41
N CYS A 260 0.30 12.54 -5.64
CA CYS A 260 0.46 11.21 -5.09
C CYS A 260 0.37 11.23 -3.55
N VAL A 261 1.16 12.08 -2.89
CA VAL A 261 1.12 12.22 -1.42
C VAL A 261 -0.27 12.57 -0.92
N LEU A 262 -0.91 13.58 -1.51
CA LEU A 262 -2.21 14.08 -1.03
C LEU A 262 -3.31 13.02 -1.13
N TYR A 263 -3.39 12.31 -2.25
CA TYR A 263 -4.39 11.26 -2.42
C TYR A 263 -4.13 10.05 -1.52
N TYR A 264 -2.90 9.56 -1.51
CA TYR A 264 -2.55 8.38 -0.72
C TYR A 264 -2.64 8.65 0.78
N SER A 265 -2.27 9.87 1.22
CA SER A 265 -2.37 10.29 2.62
C SER A 265 -3.80 10.52 3.10
N ALA A 266 -4.74 10.80 2.19
CA ALA A 266 -6.16 10.90 2.55
C ALA A 266 -6.84 9.53 2.68
N ILE A 267 -6.34 8.50 1.99
CA ILE A 267 -7.02 7.21 1.88
C ILE A 267 -6.41 6.16 2.81
N PHE A 268 -5.10 5.90 2.75
CA PHE A 268 -4.49 4.82 3.52
C PHE A 268 -4.48 5.07 5.04
N PRO A 269 -4.15 6.28 5.53
CA PRO A 269 -4.35 6.58 6.94
C PRO A 269 -5.81 6.48 7.37
N PHE A 270 -6.77 6.96 6.57
CA PHE A 270 -8.19 6.77 6.85
C PHE A 270 -8.54 5.28 7.00
N GLN A 271 -8.04 4.41 6.11
CA GLN A 271 -8.26 2.96 6.16
C GLN A 271 -7.84 2.37 7.52
N ARG A 272 -6.76 2.87 8.14
CA ARG A 272 -6.29 2.42 9.47
C ARG A 272 -7.30 2.69 10.58
N TYR A 273 -8.04 3.78 10.48
CA TYR A 273 -8.99 4.23 11.50
C TYR A 273 -10.45 3.97 11.14
N ALA A 274 -10.74 3.52 9.91
CA ALA A 274 -12.08 3.46 9.36
C ALA A 274 -13.02 2.55 10.17
N THR A 275 -12.54 1.41 10.67
CA THR A 275 -13.36 0.50 11.49
C THR A 275 -13.73 1.17 12.82
N ASN A 276 -12.76 1.74 13.54
CA ASN A 276 -13.01 2.45 14.80
C ASN A 276 -13.89 3.69 14.59
N PHE A 277 -13.72 4.40 13.48
CA PHE A 277 -14.60 5.50 13.09
C PHE A 277 -16.05 5.04 12.93
N LEU A 278 -16.30 3.96 12.20
CA LEU A 278 -17.65 3.42 11.98
C LEU A 278 -18.24 2.86 13.27
N GLU A 279 -17.45 2.17 14.09
CA GLU A 279 -17.83 1.65 15.39
C GLU A 279 -18.31 2.79 16.31
N SER A 280 -17.51 3.83 16.46
CA SER A 280 -17.81 4.98 17.33
C SER A 280 -18.97 5.83 16.80
N THR A 281 -19.08 6.03 15.48
CA THR A 281 -20.09 6.93 14.88
C THR A 281 -21.45 6.25 14.76
N LEU A 282 -21.50 4.95 14.45
CA LEU A 282 -22.74 4.20 14.27
C LEU A 282 -23.19 3.46 15.53
N GLY A 283 -22.35 3.35 16.57
CA GLY A 283 -22.62 2.58 17.78
C GLY A 283 -22.78 1.07 17.51
N ILE A 284 -22.01 0.53 16.56
CA ILE A 284 -22.04 -0.88 16.14
C ILE A 284 -20.79 -1.61 16.62
N GLY A 285 -20.85 -2.94 16.63
CA GLY A 285 -19.70 -3.75 17.03
C GLY A 285 -18.57 -3.74 16.01
N THR A 286 -17.35 -3.99 16.48
CA THR A 286 -16.11 -4.00 15.67
C THR A 286 -16.21 -4.89 14.43
N THR A 287 -16.74 -6.11 14.57
CA THR A 287 -16.92 -7.05 13.44
C THR A 287 -17.84 -6.48 12.37
N GLU A 288 -18.94 -5.85 12.78
CA GLU A 288 -19.90 -5.25 11.84
C GLU A 288 -19.31 -4.00 11.15
N ALA A 289 -18.59 -3.17 11.88
CA ALA A 289 -17.92 -2.02 11.33
C ALA A 289 -16.85 -2.42 10.27
N ALA A 290 -16.07 -3.45 10.57
CA ALA A 290 -15.10 -4.01 9.64
C ALA A 290 -15.79 -4.63 8.40
N ASP A 291 -16.93 -5.31 8.57
CA ASP A 291 -17.71 -5.85 7.45
C ASP A 291 -18.31 -4.77 6.54
N LEU A 292 -18.61 -3.60 7.06
CA LEU A 292 -19.00 -2.46 6.23
C LEU A 292 -17.79 -1.92 5.44
N PHE A 293 -16.64 -1.72 6.09
CA PHE A 293 -15.50 -1.10 5.46
C PHE A 293 -14.76 -2.01 4.47
N ARG A 294 -14.81 -3.33 4.63
CA ARG A 294 -14.13 -4.28 3.72
C ARG A 294 -14.49 -4.14 2.24
N TRP A 295 -15.64 -3.54 1.91
CA TRP A 295 -16.06 -3.31 0.53
C TRP A 295 -15.21 -2.25 -0.19
N PHE A 296 -14.56 -1.35 0.56
CA PHE A 296 -13.69 -0.31 -0.01
C PHE A 296 -12.56 -0.89 -0.89
N PRO A 297 -11.68 -1.79 -0.41
CA PRO A 297 -10.59 -2.34 -1.22
C PRO A 297 -11.07 -3.16 -2.42
N ILE A 298 -12.21 -3.85 -2.33
CA ILE A 298 -12.78 -4.60 -3.46
C ILE A 298 -13.25 -3.68 -4.56
N LEU A 299 -13.94 -2.60 -4.21
CA LEU A 299 -14.40 -1.62 -5.20
C LEU A 299 -13.23 -0.98 -5.92
N ALA A 300 -12.19 -0.59 -5.18
CA ALA A 300 -10.97 -0.07 -5.78
C ALA A 300 -10.33 -1.07 -6.75
N MET A 301 -10.27 -2.34 -6.39
CA MET A 301 -9.75 -3.41 -7.24
C MET A 301 -10.55 -3.59 -8.53
N VAL A 302 -11.87 -3.65 -8.42
CA VAL A 302 -12.75 -3.91 -9.58
C VAL A 302 -12.83 -2.71 -10.51
N LEU A 303 -12.98 -1.51 -9.96
CA LEU A 303 -13.23 -0.31 -10.78
C LEU A 303 -11.96 0.23 -11.47
N THR A 304 -10.78 0.06 -10.88
CA THR A 304 -9.53 0.60 -11.47
C THR A 304 -9.28 0.13 -12.91
N PRO A 305 -9.42 -1.15 -13.28
CA PRO A 305 -9.27 -1.59 -14.67
C PRO A 305 -10.29 -0.96 -15.64
N PHE A 306 -11.56 -0.82 -15.22
CA PHE A 306 -12.60 -0.19 -16.05
C PHE A 306 -12.31 1.29 -16.27
N LEU A 307 -11.87 1.99 -15.25
CA LEU A 307 -11.48 3.40 -15.35
C LEU A 307 -10.20 3.58 -16.17
N GLY A 308 -9.25 2.66 -16.06
CA GLY A 308 -8.08 2.60 -16.94
C GLY A 308 -8.49 2.46 -18.42
N ALA A 309 -9.36 1.50 -18.73
CA ALA A 309 -9.88 1.32 -20.08
C ALA A 309 -10.67 2.54 -20.57
N PHE A 310 -11.42 3.21 -19.70
CA PHE A 310 -12.09 4.47 -20.03
C PHE A 310 -11.08 5.55 -20.41
N LEU A 311 -10.04 5.74 -19.61
CA LEU A 311 -8.98 6.74 -19.87
C LEU A 311 -8.19 6.43 -21.14
N ASP A 312 -7.94 5.14 -21.44
CA ASP A 312 -7.27 4.72 -22.65
C ASP A 312 -8.06 5.10 -23.92
N ASN A 313 -9.39 5.03 -23.86
CA ASN A 313 -10.26 5.30 -25.01
C ASN A 313 -10.76 6.75 -25.08
N VAL A 314 -11.00 7.42 -23.94
CA VAL A 314 -11.61 8.74 -23.87
C VAL A 314 -10.61 9.82 -23.46
N GLY A 315 -9.59 9.46 -22.69
CA GLY A 315 -8.64 10.40 -22.12
C GLY A 315 -9.19 11.09 -20.86
N LYS A 316 -8.91 12.40 -20.73
CA LYS A 316 -9.33 13.27 -19.61
C LYS A 316 -8.68 12.94 -18.26
N GLY A 317 -7.42 12.51 -18.27
CA GLY A 317 -6.71 12.07 -17.05
C GLY A 317 -6.68 13.11 -15.95
N ALA A 318 -6.29 14.35 -16.24
CA ALA A 318 -6.28 15.43 -15.25
C ALA A 318 -7.69 15.78 -14.76
N SER A 319 -8.71 15.74 -15.64
CA SER A 319 -10.11 15.95 -15.27
C SER A 319 -10.62 14.86 -14.35
N MET A 320 -10.23 13.60 -14.55
CA MET A 320 -10.59 12.47 -13.68
C MET A 320 -9.92 12.56 -12.30
N LEU A 321 -8.70 13.07 -12.22
CA LEU A 321 -8.07 13.40 -10.94
C LEU A 321 -8.87 14.47 -10.20
N MET A 322 -9.29 15.57 -10.88
CA MET A 322 -10.14 16.58 -10.25
C MET A 322 -11.46 15.99 -9.74
N LEU A 323 -12.09 15.10 -10.51
CA LEU A 323 -13.33 14.42 -10.10
C LEU A 323 -13.08 13.54 -8.86
N GLY A 324 -12.00 12.76 -8.85
CA GLY A 324 -11.60 11.93 -7.69
C GLY A 324 -11.41 12.79 -6.43
N ALA A 325 -10.70 13.93 -6.55
CA ALA A 325 -10.52 14.87 -5.44
C ALA A 325 -11.85 15.43 -4.94
N THR A 326 -12.75 15.83 -5.84
CA THR A 326 -14.08 16.36 -5.47
C THR A 326 -14.90 15.31 -4.71
N ILE A 327 -14.95 14.08 -5.19
CA ILE A 327 -15.64 12.98 -4.52
C ILE A 327 -15.04 12.73 -3.14
N MET A 328 -13.72 12.72 -3.02
CA MET A 328 -13.01 12.55 -1.75
C MET A 328 -13.38 13.64 -0.74
N ILE A 329 -13.40 14.91 -1.14
CA ILE A 329 -13.84 16.03 -0.31
C ILE A 329 -15.26 15.79 0.20
N VAL A 330 -16.19 15.51 -0.69
CA VAL A 330 -17.60 15.30 -0.35
C VAL A 330 -17.77 14.12 0.60
N CYS A 331 -17.08 13.00 0.36
CA CYS A 331 -17.15 11.83 1.23
C CYS A 331 -16.63 12.12 2.64
N HIS A 332 -15.43 12.73 2.78
CA HIS A 332 -14.88 13.01 4.11
C HIS A 332 -15.70 14.07 4.86
N LEU A 333 -16.22 15.10 4.18
CA LEU A 333 -17.15 16.05 4.83
C LEU A 333 -18.46 15.37 5.23
N SER A 334 -18.97 14.45 4.42
CA SER A 334 -20.17 13.67 4.76
C SER A 334 -19.92 12.75 5.95
N PHE A 335 -18.75 12.13 6.05
CA PHE A 335 -18.35 11.37 7.22
C PHE A 335 -18.23 12.26 8.47
N ALA A 336 -17.71 13.50 8.33
CA ALA A 336 -17.56 14.44 9.43
C ALA A 336 -18.90 14.96 9.98
N PHE A 337 -19.82 15.32 9.08
CA PHE A 337 -20.99 16.12 9.46
C PHE A 337 -22.33 15.44 9.20
N LEU A 338 -22.47 14.67 8.12
CA LEU A 338 -23.75 14.07 7.75
C LEU A 338 -23.96 12.70 8.41
N LEU A 339 -22.95 11.87 8.47
CA LEU A 339 -23.08 10.52 9.06
C LEU A 339 -23.42 10.56 10.56
N PRO A 340 -22.87 11.46 11.40
CA PRO A 340 -23.29 11.58 12.80
C PRO A 340 -24.75 12.04 12.97
N ILE A 341 -25.28 12.81 12.02
CA ILE A 341 -26.68 13.25 12.03
C ILE A 341 -27.63 12.13 11.56
N PHE A 342 -27.18 11.35 10.58
CA PHE A 342 -27.93 10.24 10.00
C PHE A 342 -27.12 8.93 10.14
N PRO A 343 -27.03 8.33 11.35
CA PRO A 343 -26.16 7.20 11.64
C PRO A 343 -26.73 5.88 11.11
N HIS A 344 -26.94 5.79 9.80
CA HIS A 344 -27.46 4.60 9.14
C HIS A 344 -26.34 3.82 8.41
N LYS A 345 -26.29 2.50 8.62
CA LYS A 345 -25.33 1.58 8.00
C LYS A 345 -25.30 1.67 6.48
N TRP A 346 -26.49 1.77 5.85
CA TRP A 346 -26.59 1.92 4.39
C TRP A 346 -26.03 3.25 3.87
N PHE A 347 -26.17 4.32 4.66
CA PHE A 347 -25.59 5.61 4.29
C PHE A 347 -24.07 5.57 4.43
N ALA A 348 -23.53 4.95 5.50
CA ALA A 348 -22.11 4.71 5.64
C ALA A 348 -21.55 3.86 4.48
N LEU A 349 -22.24 2.76 4.13
CA LEU A 349 -21.84 1.90 3.01
C LEU A 349 -21.85 2.67 1.68
N LEU A 350 -22.84 3.49 1.43
CA LEU A 350 -22.87 4.35 0.24
C LEU A 350 -21.65 5.26 0.17
N LEU A 351 -21.30 5.93 1.26
CA LEU A 351 -20.13 6.82 1.31
C LEU A 351 -18.82 6.04 1.12
N ILE A 352 -18.69 4.83 1.69
CA ILE A 352 -17.54 3.94 1.50
C ILE A 352 -17.40 3.52 0.03
N VAL A 353 -18.52 3.16 -0.61
CA VAL A 353 -18.56 2.81 -2.04
C VAL A 353 -18.13 4.00 -2.90
N VAL A 354 -18.68 5.19 -2.65
CA VAL A 354 -18.36 6.41 -3.39
C VAL A 354 -16.90 6.82 -3.17
N LEU A 355 -16.36 6.65 -1.95
CA LEU A 355 -14.94 6.86 -1.67
C LEU A 355 -14.06 5.84 -2.43
N GLY A 356 -14.51 4.59 -2.56
CA GLY A 356 -13.84 3.56 -3.37
C GLY A 356 -13.76 3.95 -4.85
N VAL A 357 -14.81 4.55 -5.41
CA VAL A 357 -14.79 5.13 -6.76
C VAL A 357 -13.74 6.24 -6.86
N SER A 358 -13.73 7.17 -5.91
CA SER A 358 -12.72 8.24 -5.84
C SER A 358 -11.30 7.68 -5.88
N PHE A 359 -11.02 6.70 -5.03
CA PHE A 359 -9.69 6.08 -4.96
C PHE A 359 -9.31 5.35 -6.25
N SER A 360 -10.26 4.70 -6.92
CA SER A 360 -10.00 3.98 -8.18
C SER A 360 -9.57 4.91 -9.32
N LEU A 361 -10.06 6.15 -9.33
CA LEU A 361 -9.69 7.17 -10.32
C LEU A 361 -8.21 7.56 -10.23
N VAL A 362 -7.64 7.53 -9.01
CA VAL A 362 -6.27 7.99 -8.77
C VAL A 362 -5.23 7.10 -9.45
N PRO A 363 -5.10 5.78 -9.14
CA PRO A 363 -4.11 4.95 -9.80
C PRO A 363 -4.35 4.83 -11.30
N ALA A 364 -5.62 4.87 -11.75
CA ALA A 364 -5.95 4.81 -13.18
C ALA A 364 -5.48 6.03 -13.97
N ALA A 365 -5.46 7.24 -13.35
CA ALA A 365 -5.10 8.48 -14.03
C ALA A 365 -3.69 8.98 -13.69
N LEU A 366 -3.24 8.85 -12.42
CA LEU A 366 -1.99 9.42 -11.94
C LEU A 366 -0.78 8.68 -12.52
N TRP A 367 -0.73 7.35 -12.37
CA TRP A 367 0.43 6.57 -12.79
C TRP A 367 0.68 6.60 -14.30
N PRO A 368 -0.33 6.50 -15.18
CA PRO A 368 -0.12 6.68 -16.62
C PRO A 368 0.25 8.11 -17.04
N SER A 369 0.07 9.10 -16.16
CA SER A 369 0.48 10.48 -16.43
C SER A 369 2.00 10.68 -16.31
N VAL A 370 2.66 9.92 -15.43
CA VAL A 370 4.10 10.07 -15.14
C VAL A 370 4.97 9.94 -16.39
N PRO A 371 4.86 8.87 -17.21
CA PRO A 371 5.70 8.72 -18.40
C PRO A 371 5.37 9.70 -19.54
N LYS A 372 4.22 10.38 -19.49
CA LYS A 372 3.90 11.47 -20.43
C LYS A 372 4.59 12.79 -20.09
N ILE A 373 4.98 12.97 -18.84
CA ILE A 373 5.49 14.22 -18.28
C ILE A 373 7.00 14.19 -18.10
N ILE A 374 7.55 13.01 -17.80
CA ILE A 374 8.94 12.81 -17.41
C ILE A 374 9.68 12.12 -18.55
N ASP A 375 10.92 12.57 -18.80
CA ASP A 375 11.81 11.98 -19.79
C ASP A 375 12.00 10.48 -19.50
N PRO A 376 11.84 9.58 -20.50
CA PRO A 376 12.05 8.15 -20.34
C PRO A 376 13.40 7.76 -19.71
N VAL A 377 14.47 8.52 -19.99
CA VAL A 377 15.82 8.27 -19.47
C VAL A 377 15.90 8.36 -17.93
N ILE A 378 15.06 9.20 -17.31
CA ILE A 378 15.05 9.42 -15.84
C ILE A 378 13.78 8.91 -15.17
N LEU A 379 12.95 8.16 -15.90
CA LEU A 379 11.62 7.75 -15.45
C LEU A 379 11.68 6.83 -14.23
N GLY A 380 12.59 5.86 -14.18
CA GLY A 380 12.78 4.95 -13.05
C GLY A 380 13.16 5.70 -11.77
N SER A 381 14.12 6.63 -11.86
CA SER A 381 14.51 7.50 -10.75
C SER A 381 13.36 8.39 -10.26
N ALA A 382 12.52 8.88 -11.17
CA ALA A 382 11.37 9.70 -10.84
C ALA A 382 10.30 8.90 -10.10
N TYR A 383 9.98 7.68 -10.54
CA TYR A 383 9.06 6.79 -9.82
C TYR A 383 9.55 6.49 -8.40
N SER A 384 10.84 6.16 -8.25
CA SER A 384 11.43 5.87 -6.94
C SER A 384 11.31 7.06 -5.98
N LEU A 385 11.50 8.28 -6.48
CA LEU A 385 11.33 9.50 -5.69
C LEU A 385 9.86 9.78 -5.36
N ILE A 386 8.93 9.55 -6.30
CA ILE A 386 7.49 9.70 -6.03
C ILE A 386 7.07 8.75 -4.92
N PHE A 387 7.49 7.48 -4.97
CA PHE A 387 7.21 6.49 -3.92
C PHE A 387 7.85 6.88 -2.59
N TRP A 388 9.09 7.38 -2.60
CA TRP A 388 9.73 7.84 -1.38
C TRP A 388 8.98 9.01 -0.73
N ILE A 389 8.59 10.03 -1.53
CA ILE A 389 7.79 11.16 -1.06
C ILE A 389 6.41 10.69 -0.57
N GLN A 390 5.78 9.73 -1.26
CA GLN A 390 4.52 9.10 -0.82
C GLN A 390 4.67 8.47 0.57
N ASN A 391 5.75 7.73 0.82
CA ASN A 391 6.02 7.12 2.12
C ASN A 391 6.16 8.15 3.26
N ILE A 392 6.67 9.37 2.98
CA ILE A 392 6.67 10.46 3.96
C ILE A 392 5.25 10.79 4.40
N GLY A 393 4.32 10.93 3.47
CA GLY A 393 2.91 11.18 3.79
C GLY A 393 2.27 10.03 4.57
N LEU A 394 2.51 8.80 4.12
CA LEU A 394 1.99 7.58 4.77
C LEU A 394 2.57 7.36 6.19
N CYS A 395 3.75 7.89 6.47
CA CYS A 395 4.34 7.90 7.81
C CYS A 395 3.77 9.01 8.69
N LEU A 396 3.76 10.25 8.19
CA LEU A 396 3.42 11.42 9.02
C LEU A 396 1.92 11.55 9.29
N VAL A 397 1.06 11.17 8.34
CA VAL A 397 -0.38 11.40 8.48
C VAL A 397 -1.05 10.49 9.52
N PRO A 398 -0.78 9.17 9.61
CA PRO A 398 -1.33 8.36 10.71
C PRO A 398 -0.94 8.89 12.09
N LEU A 399 0.32 9.35 12.23
CA LEU A 399 0.81 9.98 13.46
C LEU A 399 0.02 11.25 13.78
N LEU A 400 -0.16 12.14 12.81
CA LEU A 400 -0.95 13.36 12.97
C LEU A 400 -2.39 13.05 13.37
N ILE A 401 -3.03 12.12 12.66
CA ILE A 401 -4.43 11.75 12.92
C ILE A 401 -4.59 11.14 14.32
N GLY A 402 -3.64 10.29 14.76
CA GLY A 402 -3.66 9.74 16.11
C GLY A 402 -3.58 10.81 17.19
N ILE A 403 -2.68 11.78 17.04
CA ILE A 403 -2.53 12.92 17.97
C ILE A 403 -3.80 13.78 17.99
N VAL A 404 -4.36 14.10 16.80
CA VAL A 404 -5.56 14.91 16.68
C VAL A 404 -6.78 14.21 17.27
N LEU A 405 -6.92 12.90 17.00
CA LEU A 405 -8.02 12.10 17.51
C LEU A 405 -7.98 12.04 19.04
N GLU A 406 -6.81 11.84 19.63
CA GLU A 406 -6.61 11.86 21.08
C GLU A 406 -6.95 13.23 21.69
N ALA A 407 -6.51 14.31 21.06
CA ALA A 407 -6.73 15.67 21.53
C ALA A 407 -8.18 16.14 21.42
N THR A 408 -8.92 15.68 20.38
CA THR A 408 -10.28 16.13 20.10
C THR A 408 -11.37 15.18 20.58
N GLY A 409 -11.01 13.94 20.89
CA GLY A 409 -11.94 12.89 21.33
C GLY A 409 -12.96 12.48 20.27
N GLY A 410 -12.75 12.81 18.99
CA GLY A 410 -13.70 12.48 17.94
C GLY A 410 -13.17 12.65 16.51
N TYR A 411 -13.92 12.12 15.55
CA TYR A 411 -13.49 12.00 14.16
C TYR A 411 -13.78 13.23 13.27
N VAL A 412 -14.48 14.25 13.76
CA VAL A 412 -14.83 15.43 12.95
C VAL A 412 -13.58 16.13 12.42
N VAL A 413 -12.61 16.41 13.30
CA VAL A 413 -11.37 17.10 12.90
C VAL A 413 -10.49 16.21 12.01
N PRO A 414 -10.23 14.92 12.33
CA PRO A 414 -9.58 13.99 11.42
C PRO A 414 -10.19 13.96 10.00
N MET A 415 -11.51 13.88 9.88
CA MET A 415 -12.19 13.88 8.57
C MET A 415 -12.04 15.21 7.83
N CYS A 416 -12.04 16.34 8.53
CA CYS A 416 -11.73 17.64 7.95
C CYS A 416 -10.28 17.73 7.43
N ILE A 417 -9.33 17.10 8.12
CA ILE A 417 -7.93 17.00 7.66
C ILE A 417 -7.87 16.18 6.37
N PHE A 418 -8.50 15.00 6.31
CA PHE A 418 -8.56 14.20 5.09
C PHE A 418 -9.25 14.96 3.94
N SER A 419 -10.31 15.69 4.22
CA SER A 419 -10.96 16.56 3.23
C SER A 419 -10.03 17.67 2.73
N SER A 420 -9.20 18.26 3.61
CA SER A 420 -8.24 19.30 3.22
C SER A 420 -7.19 18.77 2.23
N PHE A 421 -6.74 17.52 2.38
CA PHE A 421 -5.90 16.86 1.38
C PHE A 421 -6.64 16.75 0.04
N GLY A 422 -7.94 16.47 0.05
CA GLY A 422 -8.78 16.48 -1.14
C GLY A 422 -8.82 17.86 -1.82
N VAL A 423 -8.97 18.94 -1.05
CA VAL A 423 -8.96 20.31 -1.57
C VAL A 423 -7.61 20.64 -2.22
N LEU A 424 -6.51 20.31 -1.54
CA LEU A 424 -5.18 20.51 -2.08
C LEU A 424 -4.94 19.66 -3.34
N ALA A 425 -5.41 18.40 -3.35
CA ALA A 425 -5.33 17.53 -4.51
C ALA A 425 -6.14 18.08 -5.70
N PHE A 426 -7.32 18.66 -5.46
CA PHE A 426 -8.10 19.32 -6.49
C PHE A 426 -7.34 20.50 -7.10
N ILE A 427 -6.76 21.36 -6.26
CA ILE A 427 -5.95 22.51 -6.70
C ILE A 427 -4.74 22.03 -7.52
N MET A 428 -4.02 21.01 -7.06
CA MET A 428 -2.87 20.46 -7.79
C MET A 428 -3.29 19.82 -9.13
N SER A 429 -4.42 19.11 -9.16
CA SER A 429 -4.99 18.54 -10.41
C SER A 429 -5.39 19.63 -11.40
N PHE A 430 -5.92 20.75 -10.90
CA PHE A 430 -6.25 21.92 -11.71
C PHE A 430 -4.99 22.56 -12.31
N PHE A 431 -3.92 22.72 -11.52
CA PHE A 431 -2.63 23.17 -12.04
C PHE A 431 -2.02 22.19 -13.05
N LEU A 432 -2.14 20.87 -12.79
CA LEU A 432 -1.72 19.85 -13.74
C LEU A 432 -2.42 20.02 -15.10
N LYS A 433 -3.74 20.26 -15.09
CA LYS A 433 -4.53 20.47 -16.30
C LYS A 433 -4.15 21.74 -17.05
N ILE A 434 -3.85 22.85 -16.33
CA ILE A 434 -3.38 24.10 -16.94
C ILE A 434 -2.02 23.91 -17.62
N GLU A 435 -1.07 23.25 -16.92
CA GLU A 435 0.28 23.03 -17.47
C GLU A 435 0.25 22.03 -18.63
N ASP A 436 -0.62 21.00 -18.58
CA ASP A 436 -0.87 20.11 -19.70
C ASP A 436 -1.31 20.86 -20.96
N LYS A 437 -2.29 21.76 -20.80
CA LYS A 437 -2.78 22.61 -21.91
C LYS A 437 -1.69 23.54 -22.48
N LYS A 438 -0.79 24.04 -21.63
CA LYS A 438 0.30 24.94 -22.06
C LYS A 438 1.42 24.19 -22.79
N LYS A 439 1.78 23.00 -22.32
CA LYS A 439 2.96 22.27 -22.78
C LYS A 439 2.64 21.09 -23.69
N GLY A 440 1.36 20.70 -23.82
CA GLY A 440 0.91 19.68 -24.73
C GLY A 440 1.33 18.25 -24.35
N TYR A 441 1.40 17.91 -23.06
CA TYR A 441 1.75 16.55 -22.61
C TYR A 441 0.71 15.50 -23.01
N GLY A 442 -0.53 15.91 -23.30
CA GLY A 442 -1.61 15.03 -23.76
C GLY A 442 -2.26 14.23 -22.62
N LEU A 443 -2.31 14.79 -21.42
CA LEU A 443 -2.97 14.14 -20.27
C LEU A 443 -4.49 14.06 -20.43
N GLU A 444 -5.07 14.98 -21.19
CA GLU A 444 -6.51 15.01 -21.51
C GLU A 444 -6.83 14.21 -22.78
N LEU A 445 -5.81 13.70 -23.50
CA LEU A 445 -6.02 12.93 -24.72
C LEU A 445 -6.08 11.41 -24.42
N PRO A 446 -6.83 10.64 -25.26
CA PRO A 446 -6.81 9.18 -25.17
C PRO A 446 -5.38 8.62 -25.31
N ASN A 447 -5.09 7.53 -24.59
CA ASN A 447 -3.82 6.83 -24.75
C ASN A 447 -3.78 6.04 -26.08
N ILE A 448 -4.93 5.50 -26.48
CA ILE A 448 -5.08 4.78 -27.75
C ILE A 448 -5.46 5.80 -28.83
N LYS A 449 -4.56 6.03 -29.77
CA LYS A 449 -4.88 6.80 -30.97
C LYS A 449 -5.76 5.94 -31.88
N LYS A 450 -6.99 6.37 -32.11
CA LYS A 450 -7.88 5.77 -33.13
C LYS A 450 -7.48 6.23 -34.50
#